data_e02ff8e945f89112ccc75847bd152542
#
_entry.id   e02ff8e945f89112ccc75847bd152542
#
_cell.length_a   1.000
_cell.length_b   1.000
_cell.length_c   1.000
_cell.angle_alpha   90.00
_cell.angle_beta   90.00
_cell.angle_gamma   90.00
#
_symmetry.space_group_name_H-M   'P 1'
#
loop_
_entity.id
_entity.type
_entity.pdbx_description
1 polymer ?
#
loop_
_entity_poly.entity_id
_entity_poly.type
_entity_poly.pdbx_seq_one_letter_code
_entity_poly.pdbx_strand_id
1 'polypeptide(L)'
;MYAATLAGSKAGDMLSRGRALHCAPFCTPFPGQGPVPAVDVILLLKAAIMGIVEGLTEFLPISSTGHLILAGSLLGMDDAKGKVFDIAIQTGAILAVILVYAQRLKAVARGLPSEPQARRFVINVAVGFLPAVVLGLLFGKAIKAHLFTPVVVASAFIVGGFIILWAERRQSVARVARIESVDDMTPLDALKVGLIQCLAMIPGTSRSGATIIGGMFLGLSRKAATDFSFFLAIPTLIGAGVYSLYKERALLAAADTPVFAVGLLFSFLSAWICVRWLLRYVATHTFTPFAWYRIAFGVVVLVTAWTGVVHWAD
;
A
#
# COMPACT_ATOMS: atom_id res chain seq x y z
N MET A 1 -59.63 27.98 -6.56
CA MET A 1 -60.69 28.63 -5.75
C MET A 1 -60.00 29.51 -4.75
N TYR A 2 -60.16 30.81 -4.96
CA TYR A 2 -60.04 31.98 -4.07
C TYR A 2 -58.64 32.19 -3.45
N ALA A 3 -57.82 33.15 -3.85
CA ALA A 3 -58.01 34.61 -4.07
C ALA A 3 -57.99 35.44 -2.80
N ALA A 4 -56.90 36.24 -2.70
CA ALA A 4 -56.92 37.70 -2.46
C ALA A 4 -57.28 38.12 -1.01
N THR A 5 -56.73 39.14 -0.41
CA THR A 5 -56.59 40.53 -0.82
C THR A 5 -55.87 41.32 0.29
N LEU A 6 -54.96 42.18 -0.08
CA LEU A 6 -54.85 43.65 0.13
C LEU A 6 -54.67 44.23 1.56
N ALA A 7 -53.64 44.97 1.68
CA ALA A 7 -53.48 46.46 1.73
C ALA A 7 -53.51 46.99 3.18
N GLY A 8 -52.59 47.79 3.56
CA GLY A 8 -52.28 49.18 3.38
C GLY A 8 -51.79 49.77 4.66
N SER A 9 -50.98 50.68 4.64
CA SER A 9 -51.04 52.14 4.85
C SER A 9 -49.87 52.67 5.70
N LYS A 10 -48.96 53.35 5.05
CA LYS A 10 -48.58 54.79 5.17
C LYS A 10 -48.23 55.37 6.55
N ALA A 11 -47.02 55.89 6.55
CA ALA A 11 -46.66 57.32 6.68
C ALA A 11 -46.03 57.81 7.99
N GLY A 12 -45.02 58.58 7.83
CA GLY A 12 -44.60 59.73 8.63
C GLY A 12 -43.41 59.44 9.55
N ASP A 13 -42.41 60.21 9.70
CA ASP A 13 -41.96 61.49 9.17
C ASP A 13 -40.49 61.68 9.60
N MET A 14 -39.63 62.11 8.75
CA MET A 14 -38.84 63.32 8.70
C MET A 14 -37.97 63.71 9.91
N LEU A 15 -36.70 63.94 9.60
CA LEU A 15 -35.73 64.88 10.17
C LEU A 15 -34.87 64.44 11.36
N SER A 16 -33.61 64.10 11.11
CA SER A 16 -32.54 65.01 11.64
C SER A 16 -31.22 64.78 10.86
N ARG A 17 -30.75 65.85 10.27
CA ARG A 17 -29.43 65.96 9.60
C ARG A 17 -28.32 65.97 10.64
N GLY A 18 -27.41 64.97 10.58
CA GLY A 18 -26.11 65.02 11.25
C GLY A 18 -25.01 64.70 10.21
N ARG A 19 -24.30 65.72 9.77
CA ARG A 19 -23.10 65.58 8.94
C ARG A 19 -22.01 64.85 9.77
N ALA A 20 -21.56 63.72 9.31
CA ALA A 20 -20.28 63.15 9.73
C ALA A 20 -19.39 62.98 8.51
N LEU A 21 -18.20 63.45 8.69
CA LEU A 21 -17.12 63.60 7.74
C LEU A 21 -16.71 62.31 7.02
N HIS A 22 -16.48 62.45 5.72
CA HIS A 22 -15.79 61.47 4.88
C HIS A 22 -14.38 61.22 5.45
N CYS A 23 -14.12 59.97 5.85
CA CYS A 23 -12.82 59.37 5.78
C CYS A 23 -12.86 58.28 4.75
N ALA A 24 -11.99 58.43 3.74
CA ALA A 24 -11.90 57.71 2.53
C ALA A 24 -11.52 56.19 2.70
N PRO A 25 -11.82 55.39 1.69
CA PRO A 25 -11.81 53.95 1.75
C PRO A 25 -10.46 53.41 1.30
N PHE A 26 -9.77 52.70 2.16
CA PHE A 26 -8.72 51.76 1.73
C PHE A 26 -8.58 50.61 2.77
N CYS A 27 -9.61 49.81 2.88
CA CYS A 27 -9.49 48.46 3.45
C CYS A 27 -10.57 47.59 2.76
N THR A 28 -10.33 47.24 1.51
CA THR A 28 -11.01 46.08 0.94
C THR A 28 -10.37 44.85 1.57
N PRO A 29 -11.14 43.99 2.28
CA PRO A 29 -10.63 42.68 2.65
C PRO A 29 -10.38 41.92 1.34
N PHE A 30 -9.21 41.36 1.19
CA PHE A 30 -8.92 40.41 0.12
C PHE A 30 -10.01 39.32 0.14
N PRO A 31 -10.74 39.10 -0.97
CA PRO A 31 -11.70 38.01 -1.04
C PRO A 31 -10.90 36.72 -1.18
N GLY A 32 -11.03 35.80 -0.22
CA GLY A 32 -10.66 34.42 -0.45
C GLY A 32 -9.66 33.76 0.48
N GLN A 33 -9.70 34.06 1.78
CA GLN A 33 -9.17 33.12 2.76
C GLN A 33 -10.33 32.73 3.69
N GLY A 34 -11.10 31.74 3.27
CA GLY A 34 -11.89 30.95 4.20
C GLY A 34 -10.95 30.41 5.29
N PRO A 35 -11.44 30.14 6.51
CA PRO A 35 -10.61 29.59 7.57
C PRO A 35 -9.89 28.37 7.02
N VAL A 36 -8.55 28.37 7.12
CA VAL A 36 -7.73 27.18 6.82
C VAL A 36 -8.37 26.05 7.63
N PRO A 37 -8.85 24.95 7.01
CA PRO A 37 -9.51 23.91 7.77
C PRO A 37 -8.54 23.44 8.86
N ALA A 38 -9.00 23.52 10.11
CA ALA A 38 -8.22 23.05 11.24
C ALA A 38 -7.81 21.61 10.93
N VAL A 39 -6.51 21.36 10.90
CA VAL A 39 -5.99 20.02 10.60
C VAL A 39 -6.49 19.09 11.70
N ASP A 40 -7.30 18.11 11.35
CA ASP A 40 -7.83 17.13 12.30
C ASP A 40 -6.68 16.26 12.80
N VAL A 41 -6.20 16.53 14.01
CA VAL A 41 -5.10 15.80 14.66
C VAL A 41 -5.44 14.30 14.81
N ILE A 42 -6.71 13.97 15.05
CA ILE A 42 -7.14 12.58 15.17
C ILE A 42 -6.98 11.86 13.83
N LEU A 43 -7.35 12.51 12.73
CA LEU A 43 -7.18 11.96 11.39
C LEU A 43 -5.70 11.78 11.04
N LEU A 44 -4.83 12.72 11.44
CA LEU A 44 -3.38 12.56 11.26
C LEU A 44 -2.80 11.40 12.07
N LEU A 45 -3.28 11.19 13.31
CA LEU A 45 -2.88 10.04 14.11
C LEU A 45 -3.33 8.72 13.47
N LYS A 46 -4.55 8.67 12.97
CA LYS A 46 -5.05 7.50 12.21
C LYS A 46 -4.19 7.23 10.97
N ALA A 47 -3.87 8.27 10.21
CA ALA A 47 -2.99 8.16 9.04
C ALA A 47 -1.59 7.66 9.41
N ALA A 48 -1.02 8.12 10.52
CA ALA A 48 0.27 7.65 11.03
C ALA A 48 0.22 6.16 11.40
N ILE A 49 -0.84 5.72 12.10
CA ILE A 49 -1.04 4.31 12.46
C ILE A 49 -1.14 3.44 11.21
N MET A 50 -1.98 3.84 10.23
CA MET A 50 -2.12 3.12 8.97
C MET A 50 -0.78 3.04 8.22
N GLY A 51 -0.02 4.15 8.16
CA GLY A 51 1.32 4.15 7.58
C GLY A 51 2.28 3.19 8.29
N ILE A 52 2.28 3.15 9.63
CA ILE A 52 3.10 2.20 10.40
C ILE A 52 2.71 0.76 10.09
N VAL A 53 1.42 0.45 10.08
CA VAL A 53 0.91 -0.89 9.76
C VAL A 53 1.37 -1.31 8.37
N GLU A 54 1.20 -0.44 7.36
CA GLU A 54 1.64 -0.71 5.99
C GLU A 54 3.14 -0.99 5.92
N GLY A 55 3.97 -0.07 6.43
CA GLY A 55 5.42 -0.20 6.33
C GLY A 55 5.99 -1.40 7.07
N LEU A 56 5.38 -1.83 8.18
CA LEU A 56 5.78 -3.03 8.90
C LEU A 56 5.33 -4.32 8.19
N THR A 57 4.20 -4.32 7.51
CA THR A 57 3.58 -5.56 7.01
C THR A 57 3.79 -5.82 5.52
N GLU A 58 4.09 -4.80 4.71
CA GLU A 58 4.20 -4.92 3.25
C GLU A 58 5.35 -5.85 2.82
N PHE A 59 6.49 -5.78 3.50
CA PHE A 59 7.68 -6.56 3.12
C PHE A 59 7.79 -7.89 3.86
N LEU A 60 7.10 -8.05 4.97
CA LEU A 60 7.01 -9.32 5.67
C LEU A 60 6.10 -10.29 4.92
N PRO A 61 6.35 -11.60 4.96
CA PRO A 61 5.50 -12.58 4.28
C PRO A 61 4.18 -12.83 5.03
N ILE A 62 3.50 -11.73 5.51
CA ILE A 62 2.29 -11.79 6.34
C ILE A 62 1.07 -11.09 5.77
N SER A 63 1.18 -10.43 4.60
CA SER A 63 0.12 -9.69 3.89
C SER A 63 -0.35 -8.40 4.56
N SER A 64 0.10 -7.26 4.04
CA SER A 64 -0.34 -5.92 4.48
C SER A 64 -1.84 -5.72 4.28
N THR A 65 -2.42 -6.22 3.17
CA THR A 65 -3.84 -6.05 2.84
C THR A 65 -4.77 -6.44 3.98
N GLY A 66 -4.59 -7.61 4.58
CA GLY A 66 -5.44 -8.04 5.70
C GLY A 66 -5.29 -7.16 6.94
N HIS A 67 -4.08 -6.65 7.20
CA HIS A 67 -3.81 -5.75 8.32
C HIS A 67 -4.41 -4.36 8.10
N LEU A 68 -4.33 -3.84 6.86
CA LEU A 68 -4.92 -2.56 6.51
C LEU A 68 -6.45 -2.60 6.55
N ILE A 69 -7.08 -3.68 6.07
CA ILE A 69 -8.54 -3.85 6.20
C ILE A 69 -8.95 -3.82 7.68
N LEU A 70 -8.25 -4.59 8.52
CA LEU A 70 -8.53 -4.61 9.97
C LEU A 70 -8.31 -3.23 10.61
N ALA A 71 -7.16 -2.62 10.38
CA ALA A 71 -6.82 -1.32 10.96
C ALA A 71 -7.73 -0.21 10.43
N GLY A 72 -8.00 -0.18 9.12
CA GLY A 72 -8.89 0.78 8.47
C GLY A 72 -10.31 0.73 9.04
N SER A 73 -10.88 -0.48 9.17
CA SER A 73 -12.20 -0.66 9.76
C SER A 73 -12.25 -0.20 11.23
N LEU A 74 -11.26 -0.57 12.06
CA LEU A 74 -11.19 -0.15 13.46
C LEU A 74 -10.97 1.36 13.63
N LEU A 75 -10.30 2.01 12.69
CA LEU A 75 -10.04 3.44 12.71
C LEU A 75 -11.12 4.26 11.97
N GLY A 76 -12.08 3.61 11.29
CA GLY A 76 -13.07 4.27 10.44
C GLY A 76 -12.42 4.99 9.25
N MET A 77 -11.50 4.32 8.57
CA MET A 77 -10.79 4.75 7.36
C MET A 77 -10.98 3.73 6.22
N ASP A 78 -12.13 3.07 6.15
CA ASP A 78 -12.47 2.00 5.21
C ASP A 78 -13.36 2.46 4.03
N ASP A 79 -13.58 3.77 3.91
CA ASP A 79 -14.30 4.39 2.79
C ASP A 79 -13.50 4.38 1.47
N ALA A 80 -14.11 4.87 0.39
CA ALA A 80 -13.47 4.95 -0.92
C ALA A 80 -12.16 5.75 -0.91
N LYS A 81 -12.08 6.81 -0.09
CA LYS A 81 -10.88 7.63 0.07
C LYS A 81 -9.81 6.88 0.88
N GLY A 82 -10.18 6.15 1.92
CA GLY A 82 -9.31 5.28 2.70
C GLY A 82 -8.64 4.22 1.83
N LYS A 83 -9.37 3.62 0.88
CA LYS A 83 -8.80 2.66 -0.08
C LYS A 83 -7.75 3.28 -1.01
N VAL A 84 -7.93 4.54 -1.43
CA VAL A 84 -6.92 5.28 -2.20
C VAL A 84 -5.72 5.62 -1.32
N PHE A 85 -5.96 5.99 -0.07
CA PHE A 85 -4.92 6.24 0.92
C PHE A 85 -4.06 5.00 1.17
N ASP A 86 -4.66 3.82 1.34
CA ASP A 86 -3.93 2.55 1.52
C ASP A 86 -2.95 2.28 0.37
N ILE A 87 -3.39 2.51 -0.88
CA ILE A 87 -2.51 2.34 -2.04
C ILE A 87 -1.42 3.42 -2.08
N ALA A 88 -1.74 4.65 -1.67
CA ALA A 88 -0.76 5.73 -1.64
C ALA A 88 0.36 5.46 -0.63
N ILE A 89 0.04 4.99 0.58
CA ILE A 89 1.04 4.73 1.62
C ILE A 89 2.00 3.58 1.25
N GLN A 90 1.60 2.65 0.35
CA GLN A 90 2.51 1.67 -0.25
C GLN A 90 3.68 2.34 -1.00
N THR A 91 3.44 3.53 -1.58
CA THR A 91 4.52 4.31 -2.21
C THR A 91 5.54 4.78 -1.17
N GLY A 92 5.12 5.12 0.04
CA GLY A 92 6.03 5.41 1.16
C GLY A 92 6.90 4.20 1.50
N ALA A 93 6.29 3.03 1.61
CA ALA A 93 6.99 1.79 1.90
C ALA A 93 8.03 1.44 0.82
N ILE A 94 7.69 1.57 -0.47
CA ILE A 94 8.64 1.23 -1.54
C ILE A 94 9.81 2.22 -1.66
N LEU A 95 9.63 3.48 -1.30
CA LEU A 95 10.72 4.44 -1.21
C LEU A 95 11.77 4.03 -0.19
N ALA A 96 11.38 3.36 0.90
CA ALA A 96 12.31 2.80 1.88
C ALA A 96 13.17 1.68 1.27
N VAL A 97 12.61 0.81 0.44
CA VAL A 97 13.37 -0.21 -0.29
C VAL A 97 14.37 0.43 -1.26
N ILE A 98 13.92 1.43 -2.03
CA ILE A 98 14.80 2.16 -2.95
C ILE A 98 15.98 2.78 -2.19
N LEU A 99 15.73 3.33 -1.00
CA LEU A 99 16.79 3.90 -0.17
C LEU A 99 17.76 2.82 0.35
N VAL A 100 17.24 1.69 0.86
CA VAL A 100 18.07 0.58 1.37
C VAL A 100 18.96 0.00 0.28
N TYR A 101 18.43 -0.14 -0.94
CA TYR A 101 19.18 -0.67 -2.09
C TYR A 101 19.76 0.42 -3.00
N ALA A 102 19.83 1.68 -2.53
CA ALA A 102 20.25 2.82 -3.36
C ALA A 102 21.64 2.63 -4.01
N GLN A 103 22.60 2.06 -3.29
CA GLN A 103 23.93 1.80 -3.83
C GLN A 103 23.89 0.76 -4.96
N ARG A 104 23.12 -0.33 -4.77
CA ARG A 104 22.92 -1.37 -5.78
C ARG A 104 22.22 -0.81 -7.01
N LEU A 105 21.14 -0.08 -6.82
CA LEU A 105 20.37 0.54 -7.92
C LEU A 105 21.21 1.55 -8.71
N LYS A 106 22.03 2.36 -8.01
CA LYS A 106 22.99 3.28 -8.66
C LYS A 106 24.05 2.52 -9.45
N ALA A 107 24.61 1.42 -8.92
CA ALA A 107 25.57 0.59 -9.62
C ALA A 107 24.95 -0.02 -10.89
N VAL A 108 23.76 -0.59 -10.79
CA VAL A 108 23.02 -1.12 -11.95
C VAL A 108 22.76 -0.04 -12.99
N ALA A 109 22.31 1.15 -12.59
CA ALA A 109 22.03 2.25 -13.51
C ALA A 109 23.31 2.71 -14.25
N ARG A 110 24.45 2.78 -13.56
CA ARG A 110 25.73 3.15 -14.19
C ARG A 110 26.28 2.05 -15.09
N GLY A 111 26.12 0.78 -14.72
CA GLY A 111 26.59 -0.37 -15.47
C GLY A 111 25.70 -0.72 -16.67
N LEU A 112 24.49 -0.19 -16.75
CA LEU A 112 23.52 -0.54 -17.79
C LEU A 112 24.05 -0.39 -19.24
N PRO A 113 24.83 0.65 -19.59
CA PRO A 113 25.39 0.80 -20.94
C PRO A 113 26.48 -0.23 -21.29
N SER A 114 27.27 -0.70 -20.31
CA SER A 114 28.51 -1.46 -20.52
C SER A 114 28.50 -2.86 -19.93
N GLU A 115 27.80 -3.10 -18.82
CA GLU A 115 27.89 -4.34 -18.05
C GLU A 115 26.76 -5.32 -18.38
N PRO A 116 27.07 -6.53 -18.90
CA PRO A 116 26.06 -7.56 -19.18
C PRO A 116 25.25 -7.97 -17.95
N GLN A 117 25.88 -7.96 -16.76
CA GLN A 117 25.23 -8.32 -15.50
C GLN A 117 24.18 -7.29 -15.09
N ALA A 118 24.44 -5.98 -15.25
CA ALA A 118 23.46 -4.93 -14.99
C ALA A 118 22.25 -5.04 -15.93
N ARG A 119 22.48 -5.32 -17.22
CA ARG A 119 21.42 -5.55 -18.20
C ARG A 119 20.59 -6.78 -17.84
N ARG A 120 21.22 -7.91 -17.50
CA ARG A 120 20.53 -9.14 -17.08
C ARG A 120 19.67 -8.90 -15.84
N PHE A 121 20.18 -8.17 -14.86
CA PHE A 121 19.41 -7.81 -13.67
C PHE A 121 18.14 -7.03 -14.03
N VAL A 122 18.22 -5.97 -14.86
CA VAL A 122 17.06 -5.19 -15.28
C VAL A 122 16.08 -6.04 -16.09
N ILE A 123 16.58 -6.89 -17.00
CA ILE A 123 15.74 -7.83 -17.76
C ILE A 123 15.01 -8.77 -16.81
N ASN A 124 15.68 -9.34 -15.81
CA ASN A 124 15.06 -10.23 -14.84
C ASN A 124 13.95 -9.54 -14.05
N VAL A 125 14.17 -8.32 -13.59
CA VAL A 125 13.12 -7.55 -12.89
C VAL A 125 11.95 -7.24 -13.82
N ALA A 126 12.21 -6.82 -15.06
CA ALA A 126 11.17 -6.53 -16.05
C ALA A 126 10.35 -7.78 -16.43
N VAL A 127 11.05 -8.91 -16.69
CA VAL A 127 10.40 -10.19 -17.02
C VAL A 127 9.57 -10.72 -15.84
N GLY A 128 10.08 -10.59 -14.62
CA GLY A 128 9.34 -10.98 -13.41
C GLY A 128 8.11 -10.08 -13.12
N PHE A 129 8.18 -8.80 -13.51
CA PHE A 129 7.08 -7.85 -13.34
C PHE A 129 5.94 -8.07 -14.35
N LEU A 130 6.27 -8.43 -15.59
CA LEU A 130 5.33 -8.48 -16.71
C LEU A 130 4.08 -9.35 -16.48
N PRO A 131 4.15 -10.59 -15.92
CA PRO A 131 2.97 -11.40 -15.69
C PRO A 131 1.92 -10.72 -14.79
N ALA A 132 2.37 -10.05 -13.74
CA ALA A 132 1.47 -9.34 -12.81
C ALA A 132 0.79 -8.14 -13.50
N VAL A 133 1.48 -7.42 -14.37
CA VAL A 133 0.88 -6.33 -15.16
C VAL A 133 -0.20 -6.87 -16.08
N VAL A 134 0.13 -7.90 -16.86
CA VAL A 134 -0.81 -8.47 -17.84
C VAL A 134 -2.07 -8.98 -17.14
N LEU A 135 -1.92 -9.81 -16.11
CA LEU A 135 -3.07 -10.37 -15.38
C LEU A 135 -3.82 -9.31 -14.58
N GLY A 136 -3.14 -8.34 -14.00
CA GLY A 136 -3.77 -7.23 -13.27
C GLY A 136 -4.64 -6.35 -14.16
N LEU A 137 -4.16 -6.04 -15.37
CA LEU A 137 -4.94 -5.25 -16.35
C LEU A 137 -6.14 -6.05 -16.91
N LEU A 138 -5.96 -7.33 -17.17
CA LEU A 138 -7.02 -8.17 -17.76
C LEU A 138 -8.08 -8.59 -16.73
N PHE A 139 -7.67 -8.96 -15.53
CA PHE A 139 -8.54 -9.62 -14.55
C PHE A 139 -8.73 -8.83 -13.26
N GLY A 140 -8.03 -7.68 -13.06
CA GLY A 140 -8.05 -6.94 -11.79
C GLY A 140 -9.45 -6.56 -11.30
N LYS A 141 -10.37 -6.20 -12.21
CA LYS A 141 -11.76 -5.89 -11.84
C LYS A 141 -12.51 -7.14 -11.35
N ALA A 142 -12.37 -8.28 -12.05
CA ALA A 142 -13.01 -9.54 -11.68
C ALA A 142 -12.45 -10.06 -10.34
N ILE A 143 -11.13 -9.97 -10.14
CA ILE A 143 -10.46 -10.34 -8.89
C ILE A 143 -11.02 -9.53 -7.72
N LYS A 144 -11.12 -8.21 -7.85
CA LYS A 144 -11.70 -7.36 -6.80
C LYS A 144 -13.15 -7.73 -6.51
N ALA A 145 -13.97 -7.93 -7.53
CA ALA A 145 -15.39 -8.23 -7.38
C ALA A 145 -15.70 -9.58 -6.72
N HIS A 146 -14.81 -10.58 -6.85
CA HIS A 146 -15.13 -11.94 -6.42
C HIS A 146 -14.24 -12.47 -5.29
N LEU A 147 -13.02 -11.93 -5.11
CA LEU A 147 -12.06 -12.49 -4.16
C LEU A 147 -11.88 -11.67 -2.89
N PHE A 148 -12.37 -10.42 -2.84
CA PHE A 148 -12.27 -9.59 -1.63
C PHE A 148 -13.38 -9.95 -0.63
N THR A 149 -13.30 -11.16 -0.08
CA THR A 149 -14.21 -11.65 0.95
C THR A 149 -13.42 -12.13 2.17
N PRO A 150 -13.97 -12.06 3.39
CA PRO A 150 -13.27 -12.47 4.61
C PRO A 150 -12.82 -13.94 4.56
N VAL A 151 -13.62 -14.81 3.94
CA VAL A 151 -13.29 -16.23 3.81
C VAL A 151 -12.07 -16.42 2.91
N VAL A 152 -11.99 -15.72 1.78
CA VAL A 152 -10.84 -15.79 0.87
C VAL A 152 -9.59 -15.23 1.55
N VAL A 153 -9.70 -14.07 2.21
CA VAL A 153 -8.57 -13.45 2.95
C VAL A 153 -8.05 -14.42 4.01
N ALA A 154 -8.92 -14.94 4.88
CA ALA A 154 -8.55 -15.87 5.94
C ALA A 154 -7.94 -17.16 5.40
N SER A 155 -8.56 -17.74 4.37
CA SER A 155 -8.05 -18.97 3.73
C SER A 155 -6.65 -18.72 3.14
N ALA A 156 -6.42 -17.59 2.48
CA ALA A 156 -5.12 -17.23 1.93
C ALA A 156 -4.05 -17.03 3.03
N PHE A 157 -4.43 -16.47 4.19
CA PHE A 157 -3.54 -16.39 5.35
C PHE A 157 -3.17 -17.77 5.86
N ILE A 158 -4.16 -18.63 6.13
CA ILE A 158 -3.96 -19.97 6.74
C ILE A 158 -3.19 -20.86 5.77
N VAL A 159 -3.65 -20.98 4.52
CA VAL A 159 -3.00 -21.82 3.50
C VAL A 159 -1.58 -21.32 3.23
N GLY A 160 -1.40 -20.00 3.11
CA GLY A 160 -0.07 -19.39 2.97
C GLY A 160 0.85 -19.72 4.15
N GLY A 161 0.34 -19.76 5.37
CA GLY A 161 1.09 -20.19 6.55
C GLY A 161 1.59 -21.64 6.42
N PHE A 162 0.72 -22.58 6.03
CA PHE A 162 1.12 -23.98 5.79
C PHE A 162 2.13 -24.10 4.63
N ILE A 163 1.97 -23.33 3.56
CA ILE A 163 2.93 -23.30 2.45
C ILE A 163 4.31 -22.83 2.91
N ILE A 164 4.39 -21.83 3.78
CA ILE A 164 5.67 -21.38 4.37
C ILE A 164 6.31 -22.53 5.18
N LEU A 165 5.55 -23.20 6.05
CA LEU A 165 6.08 -24.33 6.85
C LEU A 165 6.61 -25.44 5.93
N TRP A 166 5.91 -25.73 4.84
CA TRP A 166 6.35 -26.73 3.87
C TRP A 166 7.63 -26.30 3.15
N ALA A 167 7.71 -25.07 2.68
CA ALA A 167 8.89 -24.53 2.01
C ALA A 167 10.13 -24.58 2.92
N GLU A 168 9.98 -24.21 4.19
CA GLU A 168 11.08 -24.26 5.17
C GLU A 168 11.55 -25.68 5.44
N ARG A 169 10.64 -26.65 5.59
CA ARG A 169 11.00 -28.08 5.73
C ARG A 169 11.76 -28.57 4.50
N ARG A 170 11.28 -28.23 3.29
CA ARG A 170 11.93 -28.64 2.05
C ARG A 170 13.34 -28.06 1.93
N GLN A 171 13.53 -26.78 2.27
CA GLN A 171 14.83 -26.13 2.17
C GLN A 171 15.83 -26.66 3.22
N SER A 172 15.38 -27.04 4.40
CA SER A 172 16.22 -27.65 5.41
C SER A 172 16.78 -29.03 4.98
N VAL A 173 16.04 -29.75 4.15
CA VAL A 173 16.47 -31.04 3.59
C VAL A 173 17.40 -30.88 2.38
N ALA A 174 17.17 -29.87 1.54
CA ALA A 174 17.94 -29.64 0.31
C ALA A 174 19.40 -29.18 0.52
N ARG A 175 19.79 -28.80 1.73
CA ARG A 175 21.12 -28.38 2.21
C ARG A 175 21.80 -27.26 1.43
N VAL A 176 21.65 -27.16 0.09
CA VAL A 176 22.28 -26.14 -0.76
C VAL A 176 21.23 -25.56 -1.71
N ALA A 177 21.12 -24.24 -1.74
CA ALA A 177 20.28 -23.55 -2.72
C ALA A 177 20.99 -23.54 -4.09
N ARG A 178 20.23 -23.63 -5.18
CA ARG A 178 20.77 -23.56 -6.55
C ARG A 178 21.20 -22.14 -6.92
N ILE A 179 20.53 -21.13 -6.37
CA ILE A 179 20.73 -19.70 -6.64
C ILE A 179 20.95 -18.98 -5.31
N GLU A 180 22.18 -18.54 -5.07
CA GLU A 180 22.55 -17.84 -3.84
C GLU A 180 22.47 -16.30 -3.96
N SER A 181 22.53 -15.77 -5.19
CA SER A 181 22.46 -14.34 -5.47
C SER A 181 21.44 -14.05 -6.57
N VAL A 182 20.84 -12.88 -6.53
CA VAL A 182 19.97 -12.37 -7.63
C VAL A 182 20.74 -12.24 -8.95
N ASP A 183 22.04 -12.12 -8.89
CA ASP A 183 22.91 -12.02 -10.06
C ASP A 183 23.10 -13.37 -10.80
N ASP A 184 22.82 -14.49 -10.12
CA ASP A 184 22.90 -15.85 -10.68
C ASP A 184 21.57 -16.26 -11.35
N MET A 185 20.51 -15.46 -11.18
CA MET A 185 19.19 -15.74 -11.76
C MET A 185 19.21 -15.62 -13.29
N THR A 186 18.54 -16.57 -13.95
CA THR A 186 18.21 -16.48 -15.37
C THR A 186 16.88 -15.75 -15.57
N PRO A 187 16.61 -15.21 -16.79
CA PRO A 187 15.29 -14.64 -17.10
C PRO A 187 14.13 -15.64 -16.91
N LEU A 188 14.39 -16.93 -17.11
CA LEU A 188 13.37 -17.99 -16.87
C LEU A 188 13.07 -18.15 -15.37
N ASP A 189 14.07 -18.04 -14.50
CA ASP A 189 13.86 -18.05 -13.04
C ASP A 189 13.02 -16.83 -12.62
N ALA A 190 13.36 -15.66 -13.15
CA ALA A 190 12.62 -14.43 -12.90
C ALA A 190 11.17 -14.51 -13.38
N LEU A 191 10.93 -15.07 -14.59
CA LEU A 191 9.58 -15.29 -15.11
C LEU A 191 8.77 -16.21 -14.20
N LYS A 192 9.37 -17.31 -13.74
CA LYS A 192 8.68 -18.26 -12.83
C LYS A 192 8.30 -17.58 -11.51
N VAL A 193 9.18 -16.78 -10.92
CA VAL A 193 8.85 -15.99 -9.71
C VAL A 193 7.74 -14.98 -10.02
N GLY A 194 7.79 -14.32 -11.18
CA GLY A 194 6.76 -13.39 -11.63
C GLY A 194 5.38 -14.04 -11.84
N LEU A 195 5.35 -15.27 -12.37
CA LEU A 195 4.10 -16.05 -12.47
C LEU A 195 3.55 -16.41 -11.08
N ILE A 196 4.41 -16.78 -10.14
CA ILE A 196 4.00 -17.04 -8.75
C ILE A 196 3.53 -15.74 -8.08
N GLN A 197 4.14 -14.59 -8.38
CA GLN A 197 3.67 -13.30 -7.89
C GLN A 197 2.20 -13.04 -8.22
N CYS A 198 1.68 -13.55 -9.33
CA CYS A 198 0.28 -13.38 -9.70
C CYS A 198 -0.69 -13.97 -8.67
N LEU A 199 -0.27 -14.95 -7.87
CA LEU A 199 -1.07 -15.47 -6.74
C LEU A 199 -1.31 -14.38 -5.68
N ALA A 200 -0.47 -13.38 -5.61
CA ALA A 200 -0.64 -12.25 -4.68
C ALA A 200 -1.81 -11.32 -5.05
N MET A 201 -2.43 -11.49 -6.20
CA MET A 201 -3.68 -10.83 -6.54
C MET A 201 -4.86 -11.36 -5.71
N ILE A 202 -4.74 -12.57 -5.16
CA ILE A 202 -5.70 -13.11 -4.19
C ILE A 202 -5.44 -12.39 -2.86
N PRO A 203 -6.44 -11.64 -2.32
CA PRO A 203 -6.25 -10.89 -1.10
C PRO A 203 -5.90 -11.83 0.07
N GLY A 204 -4.97 -11.40 0.92
CA GLY A 204 -4.46 -12.24 2.02
C GLY A 204 -3.24 -13.11 1.65
N THR A 205 -2.93 -13.31 0.36
CA THR A 205 -1.79 -14.16 -0.04
C THR A 205 -0.44 -13.56 0.35
N SER A 206 -0.28 -12.25 0.36
CA SER A 206 0.98 -11.52 0.49
C SER A 206 1.85 -11.58 -0.78
N ARG A 207 2.15 -10.42 -1.36
CA ARG A 207 3.04 -10.32 -2.51
C ARG A 207 4.47 -10.78 -2.16
N SER A 208 5.02 -10.28 -1.05
CA SER A 208 6.32 -10.70 -0.53
C SER A 208 6.32 -12.19 -0.16
N GLY A 209 5.26 -12.69 0.48
CA GLY A 209 5.11 -14.11 0.77
C GLY A 209 5.13 -14.98 -0.49
N ALA A 210 4.37 -14.63 -1.52
CA ALA A 210 4.33 -15.38 -2.77
C ALA A 210 5.71 -15.42 -3.47
N THR A 211 6.35 -14.25 -3.62
CA THR A 211 7.64 -14.16 -4.33
C THR A 211 8.81 -14.76 -3.56
N ILE A 212 8.87 -14.58 -2.24
CA ILE A 212 9.94 -15.15 -1.42
C ILE A 212 9.80 -16.67 -1.35
N ILE A 213 8.63 -17.15 -0.93
CA ILE A 213 8.42 -18.58 -0.73
C ILE A 213 8.39 -19.33 -2.07
N GLY A 214 7.80 -18.72 -3.11
CA GLY A 214 7.87 -19.24 -4.47
C GLY A 214 9.29 -19.33 -5.00
N GLY A 215 10.11 -18.30 -4.75
CA GLY A 215 11.54 -18.30 -5.08
C GLY A 215 12.30 -19.44 -4.38
N MET A 216 12.02 -19.67 -3.09
CA MET A 216 12.60 -20.79 -2.33
C MET A 216 12.23 -22.16 -2.96
N PHE A 217 10.98 -22.36 -3.39
CA PHE A 217 10.57 -23.58 -4.10
C PHE A 217 11.28 -23.75 -5.44
N LEU A 218 11.65 -22.66 -6.10
CA LEU A 218 12.42 -22.67 -7.35
C LEU A 218 13.93 -22.84 -7.13
N GLY A 219 14.37 -22.97 -5.88
CA GLY A 219 15.77 -23.20 -5.53
C GLY A 219 16.60 -21.96 -5.25
N LEU A 220 15.96 -20.81 -5.02
CA LEU A 220 16.65 -19.63 -4.50
C LEU A 220 16.92 -19.80 -2.98
N SER A 221 18.05 -19.29 -2.52
CA SER A 221 18.28 -19.13 -1.08
C SER A 221 17.26 -18.14 -0.47
N ARG A 222 17.05 -18.20 0.84
CA ARG A 222 16.16 -17.23 1.54
C ARG A 222 16.56 -15.79 1.22
N LYS A 223 17.87 -15.52 1.23
CA LYS A 223 18.41 -14.20 0.93
C LYS A 223 18.13 -13.80 -0.51
N ALA A 224 18.50 -14.63 -1.50
CA ALA A 224 18.28 -14.32 -2.92
C ALA A 224 16.78 -14.12 -3.24
N ALA A 225 15.90 -14.95 -2.67
CA ALA A 225 14.46 -14.83 -2.84
C ALA A 225 13.92 -13.53 -2.23
N THR A 226 14.41 -13.13 -1.04
CA THR A 226 14.03 -11.87 -0.39
C THR A 226 14.53 -10.66 -1.18
N ASP A 227 15.79 -10.66 -1.58
CA ASP A 227 16.37 -9.58 -2.38
C ASP A 227 15.62 -9.40 -3.70
N PHE A 228 15.36 -10.50 -4.44
CA PHE A 228 14.63 -10.43 -5.71
C PHE A 228 13.18 -9.98 -5.51
N SER A 229 12.51 -10.44 -4.44
CA SER A 229 11.16 -9.98 -4.08
C SER A 229 11.12 -8.46 -3.88
N PHE A 230 12.12 -7.87 -3.23
CA PHE A 230 12.21 -6.44 -3.00
C PHE A 230 12.48 -5.66 -4.28
N PHE A 231 13.37 -6.14 -5.14
CA PHE A 231 13.59 -5.51 -6.45
C PHE A 231 12.33 -5.57 -7.33
N LEU A 232 11.63 -6.68 -7.30
CA LEU A 232 10.38 -6.86 -8.05
C LEU A 232 9.23 -6.00 -7.49
N ALA A 233 9.26 -5.68 -6.19
CA ALA A 233 8.33 -4.77 -5.55
C ALA A 233 8.40 -3.35 -6.14
N ILE A 234 9.58 -2.89 -6.52
CA ILE A 234 9.78 -1.51 -6.98
C ILE A 234 8.85 -1.19 -8.17
N PRO A 235 8.95 -1.86 -9.33
CA PRO A 235 8.05 -1.56 -10.44
C PRO A 235 6.60 -1.94 -10.14
N THR A 236 6.36 -2.99 -9.34
CA THR A 236 5.00 -3.47 -9.04
C THR A 236 4.21 -2.45 -8.22
N LEU A 237 4.77 -1.97 -7.10
CA LEU A 237 4.07 -1.03 -6.21
C LEU A 237 4.02 0.39 -6.79
N ILE A 238 5.09 0.84 -7.46
CA ILE A 238 5.07 2.13 -8.15
C ILE A 238 4.02 2.12 -9.26
N GLY A 239 4.01 1.07 -10.09
CA GLY A 239 3.03 0.94 -11.17
C GLY A 239 1.59 0.90 -10.68
N ALA A 240 1.31 0.11 -9.63
CA ALA A 240 0.00 0.04 -9.01
C ALA A 240 -0.40 1.37 -8.38
N GLY A 241 0.52 2.02 -7.65
CA GLY A 241 0.28 3.33 -7.01
C GLY A 241 -0.04 4.42 -8.01
N VAL A 242 0.79 4.57 -9.06
CA VAL A 242 0.57 5.58 -10.13
C VAL A 242 -0.76 5.32 -10.85
N TYR A 243 -1.04 4.07 -11.22
CA TYR A 243 -2.29 3.72 -11.89
C TYR A 243 -3.51 4.05 -11.03
N SER A 244 -3.49 3.68 -9.75
CA SER A 244 -4.61 3.90 -8.84
C SER A 244 -4.83 5.39 -8.52
N LEU A 245 -3.76 6.13 -8.22
CA LEU A 245 -3.84 7.57 -7.97
C LEU A 245 -4.35 8.34 -9.20
N TYR A 246 -3.91 7.95 -10.40
CA TYR A 246 -4.43 8.53 -11.65
C TYR A 246 -5.91 8.23 -11.86
N LYS A 247 -6.33 7.00 -11.64
CA LYS A 247 -7.70 6.54 -11.83
C LYS A 247 -8.67 7.20 -10.87
N GLU A 248 -8.30 7.29 -9.59
CA GLU A 248 -9.15 7.78 -8.50
C GLU A 248 -8.87 9.27 -8.15
N ARG A 249 -8.17 10.01 -9.03
CA ARG A 249 -7.77 11.41 -8.79
C ARG A 249 -8.92 12.34 -8.46
N ALA A 250 -10.14 12.03 -8.92
CA ALA A 250 -11.33 12.82 -8.64
C ALA A 250 -11.78 12.76 -7.17
N LEU A 251 -11.35 11.74 -6.42
CA LEU A 251 -11.63 11.58 -4.98
C LEU A 251 -10.67 12.42 -4.12
N LEU A 252 -9.56 12.90 -4.68
CA LEU A 252 -8.51 13.58 -3.96
C LEU A 252 -8.72 15.09 -3.97
N ALA A 253 -8.64 15.71 -2.81
CA ALA A 253 -8.67 17.17 -2.64
C ALA A 253 -7.35 17.67 -2.07
N ALA A 254 -7.02 18.94 -2.32
CA ALA A 254 -5.82 19.57 -1.74
C ALA A 254 -5.83 19.52 -0.19
N ALA A 255 -7.01 19.54 0.43
CA ALA A 255 -7.18 19.41 1.87
C ALA A 255 -6.72 18.05 2.43
N ASP A 256 -6.64 17.00 1.62
CA ASP A 256 -6.19 15.67 2.03
C ASP A 256 -4.66 15.57 2.12
N THR A 257 -3.93 16.52 1.52
CA THR A 257 -2.45 16.49 1.45
C THR A 257 -1.76 16.23 2.79
N PRO A 258 -2.13 16.85 3.93
CA PRO A 258 -1.49 16.58 5.21
C PRO A 258 -1.65 15.13 5.67
N VAL A 259 -2.83 14.54 5.46
CA VAL A 259 -3.15 13.16 5.85
C VAL A 259 -2.29 12.18 5.03
N PHE A 260 -2.23 12.38 3.71
CA PHE A 260 -1.41 11.56 2.82
C PHE A 260 0.09 11.72 3.12
N ALA A 261 0.56 12.94 3.39
CA ALA A 261 1.96 13.20 3.73
C ALA A 261 2.38 12.49 5.02
N VAL A 262 1.54 12.54 6.06
CA VAL A 262 1.78 11.83 7.33
C VAL A 262 1.79 10.33 7.11
N GLY A 263 0.79 9.78 6.42
CA GLY A 263 0.74 8.34 6.13
C GLY A 263 1.95 7.85 5.34
N LEU A 264 2.34 8.57 4.28
CA LEU A 264 3.55 8.29 3.49
C LEU A 264 4.82 8.32 4.33
N LEU A 265 4.97 9.34 5.18
CA LEU A 265 6.14 9.50 6.04
C LEU A 265 6.27 8.33 7.02
N PHE A 266 5.20 8.00 7.74
CA PHE A 266 5.23 6.91 8.71
C PHE A 266 5.36 5.55 8.05
N SER A 267 4.77 5.34 6.88
CA SER A 267 4.99 4.14 6.07
C SER A 267 6.45 4.00 5.62
N PHE A 268 7.06 5.09 5.14
CA PHE A 268 8.48 5.11 4.79
C PHE A 268 9.38 4.77 5.98
N LEU A 269 9.18 5.42 7.14
CA LEU A 269 10.03 5.23 8.32
C LEU A 269 9.92 3.81 8.88
N SER A 270 8.69 3.30 9.02
CA SER A 270 8.45 1.95 9.53
C SER A 270 8.94 0.88 8.55
N ALA A 271 8.74 1.06 7.25
CA ALA A 271 9.27 0.17 6.22
C ALA A 271 10.80 0.18 6.18
N TRP A 272 11.44 1.33 6.34
CA TRP A 272 12.89 1.42 6.38
C TRP A 272 13.51 0.61 7.53
N ILE A 273 12.90 0.69 8.71
CA ILE A 273 13.30 -0.13 9.87
C ILE A 273 13.03 -1.61 9.59
N CYS A 274 11.82 -1.94 9.13
CA CYS A 274 11.38 -3.30 8.85
C CYS A 274 12.25 -4.01 7.80
N VAL A 275 12.51 -3.38 6.66
CA VAL A 275 13.34 -3.95 5.58
C VAL A 275 14.75 -4.23 6.06
N ARG A 276 15.38 -3.27 6.75
CA ARG A 276 16.73 -3.46 7.31
C ARG A 276 16.79 -4.59 8.33
N TRP A 277 15.77 -4.68 9.18
CA TRP A 277 15.64 -5.76 10.15
C TRP A 277 15.44 -7.11 9.44
N LEU A 278 14.52 -7.18 8.47
CA LEU A 278 14.22 -8.43 7.76
C LEU A 278 15.44 -8.96 7.01
N LEU A 279 16.21 -8.11 6.33
CA LEU A 279 17.43 -8.53 5.63
C LEU A 279 18.47 -9.16 6.57
N ARG A 280 18.58 -8.67 7.81
CA ARG A 280 19.43 -9.28 8.84
C ARG A 280 18.84 -10.58 9.35
N TYR A 281 17.51 -10.58 9.56
CA TYR A 281 16.79 -11.74 10.07
C TYR A 281 16.89 -12.95 9.14
N VAL A 282 16.66 -12.79 7.85
CA VAL A 282 16.66 -13.90 6.87
C VAL A 282 18.05 -14.52 6.66
N ALA A 283 19.11 -13.83 7.04
CA ALA A 283 20.46 -14.36 6.96
C ALA A 283 20.70 -15.52 7.94
N THR A 284 19.98 -15.55 9.06
CA THR A 284 20.21 -16.49 10.17
C THR A 284 18.97 -17.24 10.64
N HIS A 285 17.78 -16.78 10.27
CA HIS A 285 16.52 -17.33 10.76
C HIS A 285 15.63 -17.86 9.62
N THR A 286 14.62 -18.64 10.00
CA THR A 286 13.60 -19.20 9.11
C THR A 286 12.34 -18.34 9.08
N PHE A 287 11.50 -18.53 8.07
CA PHE A 287 10.18 -17.88 8.00
C PHE A 287 9.10 -18.56 8.85
N THR A 288 9.43 -19.58 9.62
CA THR A 288 8.50 -20.33 10.48
C THR A 288 7.67 -19.45 11.44
N PRO A 289 8.22 -18.42 12.12
CA PRO A 289 7.41 -17.54 12.96
C PRO A 289 6.31 -16.80 12.19
N PHE A 290 6.61 -16.36 10.96
CA PHE A 290 5.63 -15.70 10.10
C PHE A 290 4.52 -16.66 9.64
N ALA A 291 4.84 -17.94 9.46
CA ALA A 291 3.85 -18.94 9.12
C ALA A 291 2.80 -19.11 10.24
N TRP A 292 3.25 -19.24 11.47
CA TRP A 292 2.35 -19.34 12.64
C TRP A 292 1.55 -18.06 12.85
N TYR A 293 2.20 -16.89 12.69
CA TYR A 293 1.51 -15.61 12.73
C TYR A 293 0.37 -15.55 11.70
N ARG A 294 0.62 -15.95 10.44
CA ARG A 294 -0.41 -15.99 9.38
C ARG A 294 -1.57 -16.89 9.75
N ILE A 295 -1.31 -18.10 10.26
CA ILE A 295 -2.36 -19.04 10.66
C ILE A 295 -3.21 -18.42 11.76
N ALA A 296 -2.58 -17.87 12.81
CA ALA A 296 -3.29 -17.19 13.89
C ALA A 296 -4.09 -15.99 13.41
N PHE A 297 -3.50 -15.13 12.56
CA PHE A 297 -4.18 -13.96 12.03
C PHE A 297 -5.35 -14.35 11.10
N GLY A 298 -5.22 -15.42 10.30
CA GLY A 298 -6.33 -15.94 9.50
C GLY A 298 -7.52 -16.37 10.36
N VAL A 299 -7.28 -16.94 11.55
CA VAL A 299 -8.35 -17.24 12.54
C VAL A 299 -8.96 -15.94 13.06
N VAL A 300 -8.16 -14.91 13.37
CA VAL A 300 -8.67 -13.59 13.77
C VAL A 300 -9.56 -12.99 12.70
N VAL A 301 -9.20 -13.08 11.41
CA VAL A 301 -10.03 -12.62 10.29
C VAL A 301 -11.40 -13.32 10.30
N LEU A 302 -11.44 -14.65 10.48
CA LEU A 302 -12.71 -15.39 10.52
C LEU A 302 -13.56 -14.99 11.72
N VAL A 303 -12.96 -14.86 12.91
CA VAL A 303 -13.67 -14.49 14.13
C VAL A 303 -14.25 -13.08 14.00
N THR A 304 -13.46 -12.10 13.56
CA THR A 304 -13.90 -10.71 13.41
C THR A 304 -14.95 -10.54 12.31
N ALA A 305 -14.88 -11.34 11.23
CA ALA A 305 -15.90 -11.39 10.21
C ALA A 305 -17.20 -12.01 10.74
N TRP A 306 -17.12 -13.09 11.51
CA TRP A 306 -18.29 -13.75 12.08
C TRP A 306 -18.99 -12.89 13.14
N THR A 307 -18.24 -12.17 13.95
CA THR A 307 -18.80 -11.26 14.99
C THR A 307 -19.29 -9.93 14.43
N GLY A 308 -18.98 -9.62 13.17
CA GLY A 308 -19.36 -8.35 12.54
C GLY A 308 -18.63 -7.11 13.07
N VAL A 309 -17.54 -7.31 13.83
CA VAL A 309 -16.73 -6.22 14.40
C VAL A 309 -15.91 -5.49 13.32
N VAL A 310 -15.59 -6.17 12.22
CA VAL A 310 -14.80 -5.64 11.12
C VAL A 310 -15.55 -5.85 9.81
N HIS A 311 -15.60 -4.80 8.99
CA HIS A 311 -16.14 -4.87 7.63
C HIS A 311 -15.04 -5.39 6.69
N TRP A 312 -15.11 -6.68 6.32
CA TRP A 312 -14.14 -7.36 5.46
C TRP A 312 -14.52 -7.39 3.98
N ALA A 313 -15.70 -6.88 3.63
CA ALA A 313 -16.17 -6.79 2.24
C ALA A 313 -15.96 -5.38 1.68
N ASP A 314 -15.62 -5.31 0.38
CA ASP A 314 -15.58 -4.05 -0.36
C ASP A 314 -16.97 -3.57 -0.77
#